data_e8210276921a5b2c6cf0feaa61e05939
#
_entry.id   e8210276921a5b2c6cf0feaa61e05939
#
_cell.length_a   1.000
_cell.length_b   1.000
_cell.length_c   1.000
_cell.angle_alpha   90.00
_cell.angle_beta   90.00
_cell.angle_gamma   90.00
#
_symmetry.space_group_name_H-M   'P 1'
#
loop_
_entity.id
_entity.type
_entity.pdbx_description
1 polymer ?
#
loop_
_entity_poly.entity_id
_entity_poly.type
_entity_poly.pdbx_seq_one_letter_code
_entity_poly.pdbx_strand_id
1 'polypeptide(L)'
;MKRRDFLTLLGGAAAAWPLAARAQQAGKIARVGVLSNGLDNPVAAYGYPIFLAELRKLGFTEGQNLVVEYRRVDEGMPKAFAAANELGAARVDVLVANGAEIALQAAAAVRPAVPIVMLANNFDPLARGYVSSLAHPGGNVTGLMFRQPELSVKQLELLVEAFPDRTRVGALWDLLSADQFAAAERAASSMHLSLRPFRLENPPYDFDGAFQAMVQDEVKMLLVLSSPLFTPYMVHIAELAIRHSLPSMFIFKQYVEAGGLMSYGVDTGPQWRRAASYVAKILRGAQPSELPVEQVDNFEFALNLKTAKAIGAVLPTSILLRADEVIE
;
A
#
# COMPACT_ATOMS: atom_id res chain seq x y z
N MET A 1 -11.63 65.18 -21.24
CA MET A 1 -11.20 63.80 -21.35
C MET A 1 -11.71 63.24 -22.68
N LYS A 2 -10.82 62.85 -23.56
CA LYS A 2 -11.20 62.33 -24.90
C LYS A 2 -11.56 60.84 -24.79
N ARG A 3 -12.57 60.37 -25.51
CA ARG A 3 -13.07 58.99 -25.53
C ARG A 3 -11.96 57.90 -25.68
N ARG A 4 -10.83 58.26 -26.24
CA ARG A 4 -9.65 57.36 -26.41
C ARG A 4 -8.94 57.04 -25.09
N ASP A 5 -8.89 57.97 -24.14
CA ASP A 5 -8.20 57.77 -22.86
C ASP A 5 -8.95 56.83 -21.91
N PHE A 6 -10.29 56.75 -22.08
CA PHE A 6 -11.15 55.82 -21.31
C PHE A 6 -11.02 54.38 -21.79
N LEU A 7 -10.83 54.16 -23.10
CA LEU A 7 -10.66 52.81 -23.67
C LEU A 7 -9.30 52.19 -23.37
N THR A 8 -8.24 53.01 -23.27
CA THR A 8 -6.91 52.50 -22.86
C THR A 8 -6.83 52.14 -21.39
N LEU A 9 -7.57 52.78 -20.51
CA LEU A 9 -7.65 52.41 -19.08
C LEU A 9 -8.43 51.10 -18.84
N LEU A 10 -9.48 50.82 -19.62
CA LEU A 10 -10.23 49.58 -19.55
C LEU A 10 -9.46 48.37 -20.14
N GLY A 11 -8.66 48.57 -21.19
CA GLY A 11 -7.81 47.52 -21.79
C GLY A 11 -6.66 47.09 -20.87
N GLY A 12 -6.10 47.98 -20.08
CA GLY A 12 -5.03 47.68 -19.11
C GLY A 12 -5.52 46.93 -17.90
N ALA A 13 -6.75 47.18 -17.42
CA ALA A 13 -7.33 46.49 -16.27
C ALA A 13 -7.71 45.04 -16.60
N ALA A 14 -8.15 44.74 -17.83
CA ALA A 14 -8.53 43.39 -18.25
C ALA A 14 -7.30 42.47 -18.45
N ALA A 15 -6.13 43.01 -18.79
CA ALA A 15 -4.92 42.23 -18.97
C ALA A 15 -4.18 41.91 -17.65
N ALA A 16 -4.42 42.69 -16.59
CA ALA A 16 -3.80 42.45 -15.26
C ALA A 16 -4.54 41.44 -14.40
N TRP A 17 -5.81 41.14 -14.70
CA TRP A 17 -6.64 40.20 -13.91
C TRP A 17 -6.13 38.75 -13.88
N PRO A 18 -5.69 38.14 -15.01
CA PRO A 18 -5.15 36.79 -14.97
C PRO A 18 -3.79 36.69 -14.28
N LEU A 19 -3.00 37.77 -14.24
CA LEU A 19 -1.72 37.82 -13.54
C LEU A 19 -1.90 37.97 -12.02
N ALA A 20 -2.88 38.78 -11.59
CA ALA A 20 -3.21 38.89 -10.17
C ALA A 20 -3.81 37.61 -9.59
N ALA A 21 -4.64 36.87 -10.35
CA ALA A 21 -5.16 35.59 -9.95
C ALA A 21 -4.06 34.50 -9.80
N ARG A 22 -3.02 34.54 -10.64
CA ARG A 22 -1.84 33.66 -10.48
C ARG A 22 -0.93 34.06 -9.32
N ALA A 23 -0.81 35.34 -9.02
CA ALA A 23 -0.01 35.85 -7.90
C ALA A 23 -0.66 35.55 -6.52
N GLN A 24 -1.98 35.46 -6.45
CA GLN A 24 -2.69 35.10 -5.19
C GLN A 24 -2.57 33.61 -4.83
N GLN A 25 -2.29 32.73 -5.78
CA GLN A 25 -1.98 31.31 -5.48
C GLN A 25 -0.52 31.07 -5.05
N ALA A 26 0.37 32.05 -5.22
CA ALA A 26 1.81 31.91 -4.91
C ALA A 26 2.16 32.03 -3.41
N GLY A 27 1.18 32.18 -2.51
CA GLY A 27 1.42 32.43 -1.10
C GLY A 27 0.90 31.37 -0.09
N LYS A 28 0.07 30.44 -0.54
CA LYS A 28 -0.47 29.41 0.41
C LYS A 28 0.45 28.21 0.45
N ILE A 29 1.06 27.96 1.62
CA ILE A 29 1.79 26.70 1.86
C ILE A 29 0.77 25.60 2.00
N ALA A 30 0.81 24.62 1.08
CA ALA A 30 -0.03 23.43 1.14
C ALA A 30 0.41 22.52 2.28
N ARG A 31 -0.55 21.90 2.95
CA ARG A 31 -0.29 20.98 4.05
C ARG A 31 -0.87 19.59 3.75
N VAL A 32 -0.04 18.57 3.75
CA VAL A 32 -0.42 17.18 3.49
C VAL A 32 -0.15 16.36 4.74
N GLY A 33 -1.17 15.70 5.26
CA GLY A 33 -1.02 14.72 6.33
C GLY A 33 -0.90 13.31 5.75
N VAL A 34 0.04 12.52 6.22
CA VAL A 34 0.21 11.11 5.84
C VAL A 34 0.01 10.23 7.06
N LEU A 35 -1.01 9.37 7.00
CA LEU A 35 -1.28 8.30 7.97
C LEU A 35 -0.85 6.98 7.34
N SER A 36 0.21 6.37 7.85
CA SER A 36 0.78 5.13 7.31
C SER A 36 1.52 4.36 8.41
N ASN A 37 2.02 3.18 8.10
CA ASN A 37 2.95 2.48 8.99
C ASN A 37 4.22 3.32 9.19
N GLY A 38 4.97 3.08 10.27
CA GLY A 38 6.23 3.80 10.53
C GLY A 38 7.22 3.70 9.35
N LEU A 39 8.10 4.68 9.21
CA LEU A 39 9.14 4.66 8.16
C LEU A 39 10.29 3.66 8.45
N ASP A 40 10.26 3.00 9.58
CA ASP A 40 11.01 1.78 9.88
C ASP A 40 10.42 0.53 9.20
N ASN A 41 9.20 0.62 8.67
CA ASN A 41 8.59 -0.39 7.81
C ASN A 41 9.17 -0.26 6.38
N PRO A 42 9.84 -1.30 5.82
CA PRO A 42 10.52 -1.21 4.52
C PRO A 42 9.61 -0.86 3.34
N VAL A 43 8.36 -1.28 3.36
CA VAL A 43 7.38 -0.95 2.29
C VAL A 43 6.99 0.53 2.35
N ALA A 44 6.79 1.09 3.55
CA ALA A 44 6.52 2.51 3.72
C ALA A 44 7.77 3.36 3.37
N ALA A 45 8.96 2.91 3.83
CA ALA A 45 10.24 3.56 3.53
C ALA A 45 10.55 3.59 2.02
N TYR A 46 10.17 2.56 1.27
CA TYR A 46 10.31 2.54 -0.19
C TYR A 46 9.37 3.53 -0.88
N GLY A 47 8.10 3.57 -0.50
CA GLY A 47 7.09 4.35 -1.20
C GLY A 47 7.08 5.85 -0.88
N TYR A 48 7.37 6.23 0.37
CA TYR A 48 7.27 7.63 0.81
C TYR A 48 8.21 8.59 0.07
N PRO A 49 9.51 8.29 -0.17
CA PRO A 49 10.37 9.13 -1.00
C PRO A 49 9.88 9.30 -2.43
N ILE A 50 9.27 8.25 -3.01
CA ILE A 50 8.69 8.29 -4.35
C ILE A 50 7.52 9.28 -4.40
N PHE A 51 6.68 9.27 -3.37
CA PHE A 51 5.57 10.21 -3.20
C PHE A 51 6.06 11.66 -3.17
N LEU A 52 7.07 11.97 -2.35
CA LEU A 52 7.66 13.31 -2.25
C LEU A 52 8.31 13.76 -3.56
N ALA A 53 9.04 12.86 -4.22
CA ALA A 53 9.66 13.14 -5.51
C ALA A 53 8.62 13.47 -6.59
N GLU A 54 7.50 12.76 -6.60
CA GLU A 54 6.42 13.02 -7.56
C GLU A 54 5.69 14.33 -7.25
N LEU A 55 5.40 14.64 -5.98
CA LEU A 55 4.84 15.94 -5.60
C LEU A 55 5.74 17.10 -6.05
N ARG A 56 7.07 16.94 -5.93
CA ARG A 56 8.04 17.92 -6.43
C ARG A 56 7.91 18.15 -7.93
N LYS A 57 7.84 17.08 -8.74
CA LYS A 57 7.61 17.17 -10.19
C LYS A 57 6.29 17.87 -10.52
N LEU A 58 5.29 17.67 -9.67
CA LEU A 58 3.99 18.31 -9.82
C LEU A 58 3.93 19.76 -9.27
N GLY A 59 5.07 20.32 -8.85
CA GLY A 59 5.20 21.72 -8.41
C GLY A 59 4.98 21.93 -6.91
N PHE A 60 4.91 20.86 -6.10
CA PHE A 60 4.80 20.94 -4.64
C PHE A 60 6.10 20.47 -3.99
N THR A 61 6.89 21.41 -3.47
CA THR A 61 8.21 21.14 -2.88
C THR A 61 8.20 21.38 -1.38
N GLU A 62 8.53 20.34 -0.62
CA GLU A 62 8.65 20.44 0.83
C GLU A 62 9.68 21.49 1.24
N GLY A 63 9.33 22.29 2.27
CA GLY A 63 10.14 23.41 2.74
C GLY A 63 10.02 24.69 1.88
N GLN A 64 9.33 24.66 0.74
CA GLN A 64 9.04 25.85 -0.10
C GLN A 64 7.56 26.21 -0.08
N ASN A 65 6.71 25.39 -0.69
CA ASN A 65 5.28 25.61 -0.81
C ASN A 65 4.45 24.42 -0.31
N LEU A 66 5.11 23.42 0.31
CA LEU A 66 4.53 22.21 0.86
C LEU A 66 5.10 21.91 2.23
N VAL A 67 4.23 21.50 3.15
CA VAL A 67 4.56 20.85 4.42
C VAL A 67 3.91 19.48 4.41
N VAL A 68 4.69 18.42 4.69
CA VAL A 68 4.18 17.06 4.84
C VAL A 68 4.35 16.62 6.29
N GLU A 69 3.25 16.26 6.93
CA GLU A 69 3.22 15.77 8.30
C GLU A 69 2.92 14.28 8.29
N TYR A 70 3.90 13.46 8.65
CA TYR A 70 3.79 12.01 8.70
C TYR A 70 3.44 11.55 10.12
N ARG A 71 2.44 10.65 10.25
CA ARG A 71 2.07 10.00 11.51
C ARG A 71 1.88 8.52 11.28
N ARG A 72 2.37 7.72 12.21
CA ARG A 72 2.22 6.26 12.14
C ARG A 72 0.88 5.80 12.72
N VAL A 73 0.36 4.70 12.17
CA VAL A 73 -0.95 4.10 12.54
C VAL A 73 -0.84 2.65 13.00
N ASP A 74 0.34 2.05 12.97
CA ASP A 74 0.60 0.63 13.26
C ASP A 74 0.73 0.29 14.76
N GLU A 75 0.46 1.27 15.63
CA GLU A 75 0.49 1.11 17.08
C GLU A 75 -0.90 0.88 17.70
N GLY A 76 -1.89 0.52 16.88
CA GLY A 76 -3.25 0.21 17.30
C GLY A 76 -4.25 1.36 17.18
N MET A 77 -5.55 1.02 17.25
CA MET A 77 -6.68 1.94 17.02
C MET A 77 -6.60 3.26 17.79
N PRO A 78 -6.40 3.28 19.13
CA PRO A 78 -6.39 4.53 19.87
C PRO A 78 -5.33 5.52 19.40
N LYS A 79 -4.11 5.01 19.09
CA LYS A 79 -3.01 5.84 18.62
C LYS A 79 -3.22 6.32 17.19
N ALA A 80 -3.80 5.49 16.31
CA ALA A 80 -4.14 5.88 14.94
C ALA A 80 -5.14 7.04 14.93
N PHE A 81 -6.18 6.99 15.77
CA PHE A 81 -7.15 8.08 15.90
C PHE A 81 -6.55 9.36 16.53
N ALA A 82 -5.65 9.21 17.51
CA ALA A 82 -4.92 10.35 18.06
C ALA A 82 -4.05 11.02 17.00
N ALA A 83 -3.29 10.24 16.22
CA ALA A 83 -2.47 10.71 15.11
C ALA A 83 -3.28 11.45 14.03
N ALA A 84 -4.46 10.93 13.67
CA ALA A 84 -5.36 11.57 12.73
C ALA A 84 -5.89 12.92 13.28
N ASN A 85 -6.26 12.98 14.55
CA ASN A 85 -6.71 14.21 15.21
C ASN A 85 -5.61 15.27 15.28
N GLU A 86 -4.35 14.89 15.52
CA GLU A 86 -3.21 15.81 15.44
C GLU A 86 -3.08 16.43 14.05
N LEU A 87 -3.21 15.63 12.98
CA LEU A 87 -3.19 16.14 11.61
C LEU A 87 -4.38 17.06 11.32
N GLY A 88 -5.56 16.75 11.85
CA GLY A 88 -6.72 17.64 11.80
C GLY A 88 -6.47 18.98 12.48
N ALA A 89 -5.87 18.97 13.68
CA ALA A 89 -5.48 20.17 14.43
C ALA A 89 -4.39 20.99 13.69
N ALA A 90 -3.49 20.34 12.98
CA ALA A 90 -2.49 20.96 12.10
C ALA A 90 -3.10 21.59 10.85
N ARG A 91 -4.42 21.45 10.64
CA ARG A 91 -5.18 22.00 9.51
C ARG A 91 -4.59 21.60 8.14
N VAL A 92 -4.37 20.30 7.96
CA VAL A 92 -3.94 19.76 6.68
C VAL A 92 -5.01 19.97 5.61
N ASP A 93 -4.59 20.26 4.37
CA ASP A 93 -5.49 20.45 3.22
C ASP A 93 -5.97 19.13 2.63
N VAL A 94 -5.17 18.06 2.80
CA VAL A 94 -5.48 16.70 2.34
C VAL A 94 -4.79 15.67 3.23
N LEU A 95 -5.46 14.54 3.47
CA LEU A 95 -4.92 13.38 4.16
C LEU A 95 -4.61 12.26 3.15
N VAL A 96 -3.48 11.61 3.31
CA VAL A 96 -3.17 10.34 2.65
C VAL A 96 -3.31 9.23 3.70
N ALA A 97 -4.22 8.29 3.47
CA ALA A 97 -4.44 7.14 4.35
C ALA A 97 -3.91 5.88 3.67
N ASN A 98 -2.72 5.41 4.06
CA ASN A 98 -2.04 4.28 3.43
C ASN A 98 -2.03 3.05 4.32
N GLY A 99 -2.38 1.91 3.76
CA GLY A 99 -2.24 0.61 4.38
C GLY A 99 -3.58 -0.05 4.75
N ALA A 100 -3.65 -0.61 5.95
CA ALA A 100 -4.83 -1.28 6.46
C ALA A 100 -5.99 -0.30 6.73
N GLU A 101 -7.20 -0.84 6.83
CA GLU A 101 -8.44 -0.06 7.03
C GLU A 101 -8.38 0.94 8.18
N ILE A 102 -7.61 0.64 9.22
CA ILE A 102 -7.42 1.52 10.39
C ILE A 102 -6.94 2.93 10.00
N ALA A 103 -6.07 3.06 8.99
CA ALA A 103 -5.60 4.36 8.52
C ALA A 103 -6.74 5.19 7.92
N LEU A 104 -7.61 4.56 7.12
CA LEU A 104 -8.77 5.22 6.53
C LEU A 104 -9.85 5.53 7.57
N GLN A 105 -10.10 4.61 8.51
CA GLN A 105 -11.03 4.84 9.63
C GLN A 105 -10.62 6.06 10.45
N ALA A 106 -9.35 6.16 10.81
CA ALA A 106 -8.81 7.27 11.56
C ALA A 106 -8.89 8.59 10.76
N ALA A 107 -8.51 8.60 9.48
CA ALA A 107 -8.62 9.76 8.60
C ALA A 107 -10.07 10.24 8.44
N ALA A 108 -11.02 9.32 8.23
CA ALA A 108 -12.44 9.62 8.06
C ALA A 108 -13.11 10.16 9.34
N ALA A 109 -12.52 9.94 10.50
CA ALA A 109 -13.01 10.46 11.77
C ALA A 109 -12.63 11.93 12.04
N VAL A 110 -11.67 12.49 11.30
CA VAL A 110 -11.20 13.88 11.47
C VAL A 110 -12.35 14.87 11.23
N ARG A 111 -12.44 15.88 12.11
CA ARG A 111 -13.47 16.94 11.98
C ARG A 111 -12.83 18.33 12.09
N PRO A 112 -13.22 19.31 11.23
CA PRO A 112 -14.11 19.14 10.07
C PRO A 112 -13.53 18.14 9.05
N ALA A 113 -14.38 17.59 8.18
CA ALA A 113 -13.95 16.61 7.18
C ALA A 113 -12.90 17.19 6.23
N VAL A 114 -11.82 16.45 6.04
CA VAL A 114 -10.69 16.79 5.16
C VAL A 114 -10.74 15.86 3.95
N PRO A 115 -10.38 16.31 2.73
CA PRO A 115 -10.14 15.42 1.58
C PRO A 115 -9.18 14.29 1.92
N ILE A 116 -9.51 13.06 1.51
CA ILE A 116 -8.72 11.87 1.78
C ILE A 116 -8.35 11.17 0.47
N VAL A 117 -7.06 10.92 0.29
CA VAL A 117 -6.53 10.01 -0.74
C VAL A 117 -6.15 8.71 -0.04
N MET A 118 -6.91 7.66 -0.27
CA MET A 118 -6.61 6.34 0.29
C MET A 118 -5.67 5.53 -0.60
N LEU A 119 -4.84 4.71 0.02
CA LEU A 119 -4.10 3.60 -0.56
C LEU A 119 -4.57 2.33 0.18
N ALA A 120 -5.70 1.78 -0.28
CA ALA A 120 -6.39 0.69 0.41
C ALA A 120 -5.75 -0.66 0.08
N ASN A 121 -5.16 -1.30 1.09
CA ASN A 121 -4.38 -2.51 0.89
C ASN A 121 -5.11 -3.81 1.26
N ASN A 122 -5.96 -3.84 2.28
CA ASN A 122 -6.52 -5.09 2.82
C ASN A 122 -8.04 -5.12 2.87
N PHE A 123 -8.71 -4.18 2.23
CA PHE A 123 -10.15 -4.05 2.34
C PHE A 123 -10.74 -3.45 1.06
N ASP A 124 -12.00 -3.75 0.82
CA ASP A 124 -12.78 -3.16 -0.26
C ASP A 124 -13.50 -1.90 0.26
N PRO A 125 -13.09 -0.69 -0.17
CA PRO A 125 -13.68 0.55 0.31
C PRO A 125 -15.14 0.73 -0.12
N LEU A 126 -15.58 0.08 -1.21
CA LEU A 126 -16.98 0.07 -1.64
C LEU A 126 -17.83 -0.82 -0.73
N ALA A 127 -17.38 -2.05 -0.47
CA ALA A 127 -18.09 -2.98 0.41
C ALA A 127 -18.15 -2.47 1.87
N ARG A 128 -17.17 -1.67 2.31
CA ARG A 128 -17.15 -1.02 3.63
C ARG A 128 -17.93 0.30 3.68
N GLY A 129 -18.45 0.80 2.55
CA GLY A 129 -19.26 2.02 2.51
C GLY A 129 -18.47 3.34 2.60
N TYR A 130 -17.14 3.33 2.41
CA TYR A 130 -16.34 4.56 2.37
C TYR A 130 -16.56 5.36 1.09
N VAL A 131 -16.93 4.69 0.00
CA VAL A 131 -17.25 5.31 -1.27
C VAL A 131 -18.56 4.71 -1.82
N SER A 132 -19.35 5.51 -2.54
CA SER A 132 -20.63 5.06 -3.10
C SER A 132 -20.47 4.30 -4.42
N SER A 133 -19.41 4.57 -5.18
CA SER A 133 -18.95 3.81 -6.35
C SER A 133 -17.49 4.09 -6.62
N LEU A 134 -16.82 3.24 -7.41
CA LEU A 134 -15.43 3.47 -7.80
C LEU A 134 -15.30 4.65 -8.79
N ALA A 135 -16.25 4.79 -9.73
CA ALA A 135 -16.23 5.86 -10.72
C ALA A 135 -16.59 7.23 -10.12
N HIS A 136 -17.52 7.26 -9.16
CA HIS A 136 -17.99 8.48 -8.49
C HIS A 136 -18.05 8.21 -6.99
N PRO A 137 -16.97 8.47 -6.23
CA PRO A 137 -16.91 8.17 -4.79
C PRO A 137 -17.97 8.87 -3.94
N GLY A 138 -18.37 10.09 -4.32
CA GLY A 138 -19.54 10.80 -3.74
C GLY A 138 -19.27 11.48 -2.39
N GLY A 139 -18.13 11.27 -1.78
CA GLY A 139 -17.76 11.86 -0.47
C GLY A 139 -16.42 12.61 -0.49
N ASN A 140 -15.75 12.65 0.65
CA ASN A 140 -14.41 13.23 0.80
C ASN A 140 -13.28 12.21 0.63
N VAL A 141 -13.57 10.96 0.26
CA VAL A 141 -12.61 9.87 0.08
C VAL A 141 -12.49 9.53 -1.40
N THR A 142 -11.26 9.44 -1.88
CA THR A 142 -10.88 8.91 -3.20
C THR A 142 -9.55 8.19 -3.09
N GLY A 143 -8.98 7.68 -4.17
CA GLY A 143 -7.62 7.14 -4.18
C GLY A 143 -7.48 5.82 -4.92
N LEU A 144 -6.74 4.90 -4.35
CA LEU A 144 -6.30 3.65 -4.98
C LEU A 144 -6.63 2.46 -4.10
N MET A 145 -6.94 1.33 -4.72
CA MET A 145 -7.16 0.06 -4.02
C MET A 145 -6.57 -1.10 -4.80
N PHE A 146 -6.25 -2.18 -4.11
CA PHE A 146 -5.97 -3.46 -4.75
C PHE A 146 -6.60 -4.61 -3.96
N ARG A 147 -6.90 -5.70 -4.67
CA ARG A 147 -7.64 -6.83 -4.12
C ARG A 147 -6.68 -7.91 -3.62
N GLN A 148 -6.33 -7.84 -2.36
CA GLN A 148 -5.43 -8.83 -1.75
C GLN A 148 -5.97 -10.27 -1.71
N PRO A 149 -7.29 -10.52 -1.51
CA PRO A 149 -7.79 -11.89 -1.54
C PRO A 149 -7.53 -12.60 -2.88
N GLU A 150 -7.69 -11.90 -4.03
CA GLU A 150 -7.38 -12.47 -5.33
C GLU A 150 -5.88 -12.68 -5.54
N LEU A 151 -5.04 -11.79 -4.98
CA LEU A 151 -3.59 -11.95 -5.02
C LEU A 151 -3.14 -13.18 -4.24
N SER A 152 -3.72 -13.46 -3.07
CA SER A 152 -3.36 -14.65 -2.27
C SER A 152 -3.69 -15.96 -2.99
N VAL A 153 -4.74 -15.99 -3.81
CA VAL A 153 -5.04 -17.12 -4.69
C VAL A 153 -3.93 -17.27 -5.74
N LYS A 154 -3.53 -16.18 -6.40
CA LYS A 154 -2.48 -16.20 -7.43
C LYS A 154 -1.11 -16.58 -6.87
N GLN A 155 -0.80 -16.11 -5.67
CA GLN A 155 0.41 -16.50 -4.93
C GLN A 155 0.43 -18.01 -4.67
N LEU A 156 -0.69 -18.60 -4.26
CA LEU A 156 -0.82 -20.04 -4.05
C LEU A 156 -0.64 -20.81 -5.36
N GLU A 157 -1.25 -20.37 -6.46
CA GLU A 157 -1.05 -20.96 -7.79
C GLU A 157 0.42 -20.99 -8.21
N LEU A 158 1.12 -19.84 -8.07
CA LEU A 158 2.54 -19.72 -8.41
C LEU A 158 3.43 -20.61 -7.54
N LEU A 159 3.10 -20.72 -6.23
CA LEU A 159 3.84 -21.57 -5.31
C LEU A 159 3.70 -23.04 -5.70
N VAL A 160 2.51 -23.49 -6.07
CA VAL A 160 2.24 -24.86 -6.55
C VAL A 160 2.88 -25.12 -7.90
N GLU A 161 2.83 -24.16 -8.84
CA GLU A 161 3.50 -24.29 -10.14
C GLU A 161 5.02 -24.42 -9.98
N ALA A 162 5.59 -23.73 -8.99
CA ALA A 162 7.02 -23.83 -8.67
C ALA A 162 7.39 -25.19 -8.03
N PHE A 163 6.47 -25.81 -7.30
CA PHE A 163 6.71 -27.05 -6.54
C PHE A 163 5.54 -28.04 -6.68
N PRO A 164 5.29 -28.60 -7.87
CA PRO A 164 4.08 -29.40 -8.15
C PRO A 164 3.97 -30.70 -7.35
N ASP A 165 5.10 -31.23 -6.88
CA ASP A 165 5.15 -32.46 -6.08
C ASP A 165 4.82 -32.22 -4.59
N ARG A 166 4.57 -30.97 -4.18
CA ARG A 166 4.29 -30.60 -2.80
C ARG A 166 2.83 -30.19 -2.64
N THR A 167 2.12 -30.82 -1.73
CA THR A 167 0.68 -30.58 -1.53
C THR A 167 0.31 -30.00 -0.17
N ARG A 168 1.26 -29.95 0.79
CA ARG A 168 1.01 -29.43 2.14
C ARG A 168 1.60 -28.03 2.28
N VAL A 169 0.71 -27.02 2.33
CA VAL A 169 1.04 -25.60 2.40
C VAL A 169 0.70 -25.07 3.79
N GLY A 170 1.65 -24.45 4.48
CA GLY A 170 1.38 -23.66 5.67
C GLY A 170 0.98 -22.24 5.28
N ALA A 171 -0.12 -21.74 5.81
CA ALA A 171 -0.51 -20.34 5.70
C ALA A 171 -0.20 -19.61 7.01
N LEU A 172 0.76 -18.69 6.99
CA LEU A 172 1.05 -17.80 8.12
C LEU A 172 0.19 -16.55 7.99
N TRP A 173 -0.63 -16.26 9.00
CA TRP A 173 -1.61 -15.19 8.93
C TRP A 173 -2.01 -14.65 10.31
N ASP A 174 -2.69 -13.50 10.33
CA ASP A 174 -3.32 -12.91 11.49
C ASP A 174 -4.75 -12.42 11.18
N LEU A 175 -5.41 -11.81 12.15
CA LEU A 175 -6.78 -11.31 11.96
C LEU A 175 -6.91 -10.29 10.83
N LEU A 176 -5.85 -9.51 10.55
CA LEU A 176 -5.87 -8.48 9.49
C LEU A 176 -5.81 -9.09 8.09
N SER A 177 -5.43 -10.36 7.97
CA SER A 177 -5.36 -11.12 6.71
C SER A 177 -6.41 -12.23 6.59
N ALA A 178 -7.48 -12.19 7.41
CA ALA A 178 -8.52 -13.23 7.44
C ALA A 178 -9.23 -13.43 6.09
N ASP A 179 -9.53 -12.35 5.36
CA ASP A 179 -10.17 -12.42 4.03
C ASP A 179 -9.25 -13.08 3.00
N GLN A 180 -7.94 -12.86 3.09
CA GLN A 180 -6.92 -13.49 2.27
C GLN A 180 -6.83 -14.98 2.58
N PHE A 181 -6.82 -15.35 3.89
CA PHE A 181 -6.81 -16.75 4.30
C PHE A 181 -8.05 -17.49 3.78
N ALA A 182 -9.24 -16.93 3.93
CA ALA A 182 -10.46 -17.52 3.44
C ALA A 182 -10.47 -17.70 1.90
N ALA A 183 -9.87 -16.78 1.15
CA ALA A 183 -9.71 -16.92 -0.30
C ALA A 183 -8.72 -18.02 -0.67
N ALA A 184 -7.56 -18.05 -0.01
CA ALA A 184 -6.53 -19.07 -0.22
C ALA A 184 -7.05 -20.49 0.17
N GLU A 185 -7.84 -20.61 1.24
CA GLU A 185 -8.43 -21.87 1.69
C GLU A 185 -9.40 -22.45 0.65
N ARG A 186 -10.28 -21.61 0.09
CA ARG A 186 -11.18 -22.01 -1.02
C ARG A 186 -10.38 -22.45 -2.25
N ALA A 187 -9.34 -21.69 -2.62
CA ALA A 187 -8.49 -22.03 -3.76
C ALA A 187 -7.71 -23.33 -3.52
N ALA A 188 -7.13 -23.52 -2.33
CA ALA A 188 -6.43 -24.75 -1.96
C ALA A 188 -7.33 -25.98 -2.11
N SER A 189 -8.59 -25.90 -1.68
CA SER A 189 -9.56 -26.99 -1.82
C SER A 189 -9.79 -27.35 -3.29
N SER A 190 -9.90 -26.36 -4.19
CA SER A 190 -10.06 -26.61 -5.64
C SER A 190 -8.81 -27.18 -6.31
N MET A 191 -7.62 -26.92 -5.74
CA MET A 191 -6.32 -27.42 -6.22
C MET A 191 -5.91 -28.75 -5.55
N HIS A 192 -6.75 -29.34 -4.71
CA HIS A 192 -6.43 -30.56 -3.95
C HIS A 192 -5.20 -30.41 -3.03
N LEU A 193 -5.00 -29.22 -2.47
CA LEU A 193 -3.93 -28.91 -1.52
C LEU A 193 -4.42 -29.02 -0.08
N SER A 194 -3.52 -29.41 0.82
CA SER A 194 -3.72 -29.32 2.26
C SER A 194 -3.20 -27.98 2.77
N LEU A 195 -4.06 -26.97 2.85
CA LEU A 195 -3.69 -25.68 3.46
C LEU A 195 -3.84 -25.78 4.98
N ARG A 196 -2.74 -25.56 5.70
CA ARG A 196 -2.67 -25.65 7.17
C ARG A 196 -2.59 -24.24 7.74
N PRO A 197 -3.53 -23.82 8.60
CA PRO A 197 -3.54 -22.49 9.19
C PRO A 197 -2.54 -22.37 10.35
N PHE A 198 -1.67 -21.35 10.28
CA PHE A 198 -0.79 -20.93 11.37
C PHE A 198 -1.12 -19.49 11.70
N ARG A 199 -2.17 -19.32 12.53
CA ARG A 199 -2.66 -18.00 12.93
C ARG A 199 -1.87 -17.48 14.12
N LEU A 200 -1.38 -16.23 13.98
CA LEU A 200 -0.80 -15.46 15.07
C LEU A 200 -1.84 -14.51 15.66
N GLU A 201 -2.08 -14.55 16.98
CA GLU A 201 -3.24 -13.88 17.56
C GLU A 201 -2.91 -12.55 18.22
N ASN A 202 -1.82 -12.46 18.97
CA ASN A 202 -1.51 -11.29 19.77
C ASN A 202 -0.04 -10.87 19.62
N PRO A 203 0.26 -9.61 19.23
CA PRO A 203 1.63 -9.11 19.28
C PRO A 203 2.14 -9.02 20.75
N PRO A 204 3.44 -9.26 20.98
CA PRO A 204 4.43 -9.65 19.99
C PRO A 204 4.22 -11.07 19.50
N TYR A 205 4.31 -11.28 18.18
CA TYR A 205 4.06 -12.59 17.56
C TYR A 205 5.20 -13.57 17.78
N ASP A 206 4.85 -14.81 18.13
CA ASP A 206 5.79 -15.95 18.25
C ASP A 206 5.98 -16.62 16.88
N PHE A 207 6.81 -16.02 16.03
CA PHE A 207 7.15 -16.58 14.73
C PHE A 207 7.94 -17.90 14.87
N ASP A 208 8.88 -17.98 15.81
CA ASP A 208 9.68 -19.19 16.03
C ASP A 208 8.79 -20.38 16.41
N GLY A 209 7.84 -20.19 17.32
CA GLY A 209 6.87 -21.23 17.70
C GLY A 209 5.98 -21.64 16.52
N ALA A 210 5.52 -20.68 15.70
CA ALA A 210 4.74 -20.99 14.51
C ALA A 210 5.53 -21.86 13.51
N PHE A 211 6.81 -21.54 13.25
CA PHE A 211 7.64 -22.34 12.34
C PHE A 211 7.96 -23.73 12.92
N GLN A 212 8.15 -23.86 14.23
CA GLN A 212 8.28 -25.16 14.88
C GLN A 212 7.01 -26.01 14.70
N ALA A 213 5.83 -25.41 14.86
CA ALA A 213 4.56 -26.07 14.61
C ALA A 213 4.39 -26.51 13.14
N MET A 214 4.86 -25.69 12.18
CA MET A 214 4.89 -26.06 10.77
C MET A 214 5.75 -27.29 10.48
N VAL A 215 6.90 -27.40 11.15
CA VAL A 215 7.76 -28.59 11.04
C VAL A 215 7.06 -29.84 11.59
N GLN A 216 6.43 -29.73 12.76
CA GLN A 216 5.69 -30.82 13.35
C GLN A 216 4.49 -31.28 12.49
N ASP A 217 3.86 -30.34 11.81
CA ASP A 217 2.75 -30.60 10.87
C ASP A 217 3.25 -30.93 9.45
N GLU A 218 4.56 -31.18 9.28
CA GLU A 218 5.19 -31.58 8.02
C GLU A 218 4.88 -30.65 6.84
N VAL A 219 4.74 -29.34 7.08
CA VAL A 219 4.56 -28.33 6.02
C VAL A 219 5.71 -28.40 5.02
N LYS A 220 5.41 -28.30 3.73
CA LYS A 220 6.39 -28.39 2.62
C LYS A 220 6.57 -27.11 1.85
N MET A 221 5.63 -26.16 1.97
CA MET A 221 5.64 -24.84 1.34
C MET A 221 4.98 -23.84 2.30
N LEU A 222 5.38 -22.58 2.23
CA LEU A 222 4.89 -21.50 3.08
C LEU A 222 4.26 -20.39 2.26
N LEU A 223 3.01 -20.06 2.54
CA LEU A 223 2.33 -18.85 2.08
C LEU A 223 2.24 -17.88 3.24
N VAL A 224 2.90 -16.73 3.14
CA VAL A 224 2.82 -15.65 4.15
C VAL A 224 1.81 -14.62 3.66
N LEU A 225 0.65 -14.57 4.32
CA LEU A 225 -0.40 -13.62 3.98
C LEU A 225 -0.03 -12.22 4.47
N SER A 226 -0.50 -11.22 3.74
CA SER A 226 -0.11 -9.83 4.00
C SER A 226 -0.73 -9.31 5.29
N SER A 227 0.13 -8.96 6.24
CA SER A 227 -0.23 -8.17 7.41
C SER A 227 0.77 -7.02 7.61
N PRO A 228 0.32 -5.81 7.90
CA PRO A 228 1.21 -4.70 8.24
C PRO A 228 2.03 -4.99 9.50
N LEU A 229 1.54 -5.89 10.38
CA LEU A 229 2.24 -6.28 11.60
C LEU A 229 3.35 -7.32 11.35
N PHE A 230 3.37 -7.98 10.19
CA PHE A 230 4.46 -8.90 9.79
C PHE A 230 5.62 -8.17 9.11
N THR A 231 5.33 -7.05 8.45
CA THR A 231 6.32 -6.34 7.64
C THR A 231 7.58 -5.92 8.42
N PRO A 232 7.52 -5.46 9.69
CA PRO A 232 8.73 -5.17 10.46
C PRO A 232 9.60 -6.41 10.74
N TYR A 233 9.02 -7.61 10.64
CA TYR A 233 9.69 -8.88 10.90
C TYR A 233 10.09 -9.64 9.64
N MET A 234 10.06 -8.98 8.46
CA MET A 234 10.26 -9.66 7.18
C MET A 234 11.60 -10.40 7.09
N VAL A 235 12.67 -9.83 7.63
CA VAL A 235 14.00 -10.47 7.68
C VAL A 235 13.93 -11.75 8.53
N HIS A 236 13.35 -11.66 9.71
CA HIS A 236 13.23 -12.80 10.63
C HIS A 236 12.36 -13.93 10.03
N ILE A 237 11.22 -13.59 9.41
CA ILE A 237 10.33 -14.55 8.74
C ILE A 237 11.07 -15.24 7.57
N ALA A 238 11.83 -14.47 6.76
CA ALA A 238 12.61 -15.01 5.66
C ALA A 238 13.73 -15.96 6.15
N GLU A 239 14.45 -15.58 7.21
CA GLU A 239 15.50 -16.41 7.85
C GLU A 239 14.91 -17.72 8.42
N LEU A 240 13.73 -17.66 9.04
CA LEU A 240 13.03 -18.87 9.52
C LEU A 240 12.63 -19.79 8.36
N ALA A 241 12.12 -19.23 7.25
CA ALA A 241 11.81 -20.01 6.06
C ALA A 241 13.04 -20.72 5.49
N ILE A 242 14.19 -20.02 5.40
CA ILE A 242 15.47 -20.62 4.99
C ILE A 242 15.92 -21.71 5.96
N ARG A 243 15.93 -21.43 7.26
CA ARG A 243 16.37 -22.36 8.32
C ARG A 243 15.60 -23.68 8.29
N HIS A 244 14.30 -23.62 7.99
CA HIS A 244 13.45 -24.79 7.90
C HIS A 244 13.30 -25.33 6.47
N SER A 245 14.08 -24.81 5.50
CA SER A 245 14.07 -25.22 4.09
C SER A 245 12.66 -25.20 3.48
N LEU A 246 11.85 -24.19 3.84
CA LEU A 246 10.49 -23.99 3.36
C LEU A 246 10.49 -23.00 2.17
N PRO A 247 10.19 -23.45 0.94
CA PRO A 247 9.86 -22.55 -0.14
C PRO A 247 8.74 -21.61 0.27
N SER A 248 8.99 -20.31 0.16
CA SER A 248 8.10 -19.28 0.72
C SER A 248 7.62 -18.31 -0.35
N MET A 249 6.35 -17.93 -0.25
CA MET A 249 5.70 -16.93 -1.10
C MET A 249 5.21 -15.77 -0.24
N PHE A 250 5.51 -14.56 -0.69
CA PHE A 250 5.17 -13.28 -0.04
C PHE A 250 4.43 -12.35 -1.00
N ILE A 251 3.90 -11.23 -0.47
CA ILE A 251 3.21 -10.24 -1.31
C ILE A 251 4.16 -9.17 -1.88
N PHE A 252 5.17 -8.74 -1.11
CA PHE A 252 6.06 -7.65 -1.50
C PHE A 252 7.46 -8.15 -1.79
N LYS A 253 8.11 -7.57 -2.83
CA LYS A 253 9.48 -7.90 -3.18
C LYS A 253 10.50 -7.61 -2.08
N GLN A 254 10.21 -6.68 -1.18
CA GLN A 254 11.07 -6.39 -0.03
C GLN A 254 11.32 -7.63 0.86
N TYR A 255 10.36 -8.59 0.90
CA TYR A 255 10.60 -9.88 1.54
C TYR A 255 11.63 -10.73 0.78
N VAL A 256 11.62 -10.67 -0.55
CA VAL A 256 12.59 -11.40 -1.40
C VAL A 256 13.97 -10.77 -1.29
N GLU A 257 14.06 -9.44 -1.25
CA GLU A 257 15.28 -8.68 -0.94
C GLU A 257 15.84 -9.03 0.46
N ALA A 258 14.95 -9.27 1.43
CA ALA A 258 15.30 -9.70 2.79
C ALA A 258 15.67 -11.20 2.91
N GLY A 259 15.62 -11.97 1.82
CA GLY A 259 15.96 -13.40 1.80
C GLY A 259 14.78 -14.35 1.58
N GLY A 260 13.54 -13.87 1.39
CA GLY A 260 12.41 -14.70 0.97
C GLY A 260 12.63 -15.31 -0.42
N LEU A 261 11.97 -16.43 -0.71
CA LEU A 261 12.18 -17.12 -1.98
C LEU A 261 11.46 -16.45 -3.14
N MET A 262 10.16 -16.20 -3.01
CA MET A 262 9.31 -15.66 -4.07
C MET A 262 8.36 -14.60 -3.51
N SER A 263 8.01 -13.62 -4.32
CA SER A 263 6.91 -12.71 -4.04
C SER A 263 6.11 -12.42 -5.30
N TYR A 264 4.80 -12.31 -5.15
CA TYR A 264 3.90 -11.84 -6.19
C TYR A 264 2.90 -10.85 -5.58
N GLY A 265 2.94 -9.60 -6.02
CA GLY A 265 2.05 -8.56 -5.49
C GLY A 265 2.21 -7.22 -6.17
N VAL A 266 1.66 -6.20 -5.55
CA VAL A 266 1.66 -4.85 -6.12
C VAL A 266 3.03 -4.19 -5.94
N ASP A 267 3.61 -3.66 -7.04
CA ASP A 267 4.65 -2.65 -6.91
C ASP A 267 4.05 -1.37 -6.32
N THR A 268 4.45 -1.05 -5.11
CA THR A 268 3.92 0.11 -4.40
C THR A 268 4.46 1.45 -4.92
N GLY A 269 5.54 1.46 -5.69
CA GLY A 269 6.14 2.67 -6.24
C GLY A 269 5.20 3.46 -7.18
N PRO A 270 4.64 2.85 -8.24
CA PRO A 270 3.60 3.46 -9.07
C PRO A 270 2.37 3.91 -8.28
N GLN A 271 1.96 3.13 -7.27
CA GLN A 271 0.84 3.47 -6.40
C GLN A 271 1.09 4.78 -5.63
N TRP A 272 2.25 4.96 -5.04
CA TRP A 272 2.62 6.19 -4.36
C TRP A 272 2.76 7.38 -5.33
N ARG A 273 3.30 7.16 -6.54
CA ARG A 273 3.31 8.20 -7.59
C ARG A 273 1.89 8.64 -7.96
N ARG A 274 0.99 7.67 -8.11
CA ARG A 274 -0.41 7.96 -8.44
C ARG A 274 -1.11 8.70 -7.31
N ALA A 275 -0.88 8.33 -6.04
CA ALA A 275 -1.39 9.05 -4.87
C ALA A 275 -0.92 10.52 -4.86
N ALA A 276 0.35 10.80 -5.16
CA ALA A 276 0.86 12.16 -5.30
C ALA A 276 0.09 12.97 -6.37
N SER A 277 -0.26 12.33 -7.49
CA SER A 277 -1.07 12.97 -8.54
C SER A 277 -2.47 13.32 -8.05
N TYR A 278 -3.11 12.48 -7.24
CA TYR A 278 -4.41 12.75 -6.61
C TYR A 278 -4.31 13.91 -5.61
N VAL A 279 -3.31 13.88 -4.74
CA VAL A 279 -3.02 14.96 -3.79
C VAL A 279 -2.83 16.28 -4.53
N ALA A 280 -2.02 16.31 -5.58
CA ALA A 280 -1.78 17.51 -6.36
C ALA A 280 -3.05 18.06 -7.04
N LYS A 281 -3.95 17.19 -7.54
CA LYS A 281 -5.24 17.59 -8.10
C LYS A 281 -6.13 18.23 -7.02
N ILE A 282 -6.21 17.62 -5.83
CA ILE A 282 -7.01 18.13 -4.72
C ILE A 282 -6.46 19.48 -4.23
N LEU A 283 -5.15 19.62 -4.08
CA LEU A 283 -4.51 20.88 -3.70
C LEU A 283 -4.75 22.01 -4.73
N ARG A 284 -5.05 21.64 -6.00
CA ARG A 284 -5.46 22.58 -7.07
C ARG A 284 -6.97 22.80 -7.14
N GLY A 285 -7.76 22.23 -6.22
CA GLY A 285 -9.20 22.47 -6.10
C GLY A 285 -10.11 21.37 -6.64
N ALA A 286 -9.57 20.23 -7.12
CA ALA A 286 -10.41 19.09 -7.51
C ALA A 286 -11.11 18.51 -6.29
N GLN A 287 -12.37 18.11 -6.46
CA GLN A 287 -13.14 17.48 -5.39
C GLN A 287 -12.88 15.97 -5.36
N PRO A 288 -12.64 15.37 -4.18
CA PRO A 288 -12.49 13.91 -4.07
C PRO A 288 -13.67 13.13 -4.65
N SER A 289 -14.89 13.66 -4.51
CA SER A 289 -16.13 13.05 -5.03
C SER A 289 -16.15 12.87 -6.55
N GLU A 290 -15.34 13.63 -7.28
CA GLU A 290 -15.23 13.62 -8.75
C GLU A 290 -14.02 12.82 -9.26
N LEU A 291 -13.11 12.46 -8.36
CA LEU A 291 -11.92 11.69 -8.70
C LEU A 291 -12.22 10.19 -8.49
N PRO A 292 -12.14 9.36 -9.54
CA PRO A 292 -12.46 7.93 -9.41
C PRO A 292 -11.51 7.22 -8.46
N VAL A 293 -11.99 6.18 -7.78
CA VAL A 293 -11.13 5.22 -7.10
C VAL A 293 -10.56 4.27 -8.14
N GLU A 294 -9.25 4.21 -8.27
CA GLU A 294 -8.56 3.35 -9.23
C GLU A 294 -8.18 2.03 -8.59
N GLN A 295 -8.43 0.95 -9.29
CA GLN A 295 -7.88 -0.36 -8.95
C GLN A 295 -6.47 -0.47 -9.53
N VAL A 296 -5.50 -0.79 -8.67
CA VAL A 296 -4.11 -1.02 -9.09
C VAL A 296 -4.00 -2.38 -9.75
N ASP A 297 -3.33 -2.46 -10.89
CA ASP A 297 -3.15 -3.65 -11.73
C ASP A 297 -1.68 -3.94 -12.08
N ASN A 298 -0.75 -3.13 -11.60
CA ASN A 298 0.68 -3.34 -11.80
C ASN A 298 1.22 -4.29 -10.74
N PHE A 299 1.31 -5.56 -11.09
CA PHE A 299 1.87 -6.62 -10.25
C PHE A 299 3.32 -6.91 -10.64
N GLU A 300 4.09 -7.35 -9.66
CA GLU A 300 5.51 -7.70 -9.79
C GLU A 300 5.74 -9.10 -9.23
N PHE A 301 6.45 -9.94 -9.98
CA PHE A 301 6.89 -11.26 -9.56
C PHE A 301 8.40 -11.28 -9.36
N ALA A 302 8.86 -11.43 -8.13
CA ALA A 302 10.28 -11.45 -7.82
C ALA A 302 10.72 -12.81 -7.25
N LEU A 303 11.94 -13.22 -7.58
CA LEU A 303 12.58 -14.47 -7.18
C LEU A 303 13.96 -14.23 -6.56
N ASN A 304 14.36 -15.10 -5.61
CA ASN A 304 15.70 -15.10 -5.03
C ASN A 304 16.39 -16.45 -5.24
N LEU A 305 17.34 -16.51 -6.18
CA LEU A 305 18.09 -17.73 -6.51
C LEU A 305 19.11 -18.09 -5.43
N LYS A 306 19.63 -17.11 -4.66
CA LYS A 306 20.47 -17.41 -3.49
C LYS A 306 19.68 -18.21 -2.46
N THR A 307 18.43 -17.79 -2.21
CA THR A 307 17.52 -18.50 -1.29
C THR A 307 17.14 -19.85 -1.84
N ALA A 308 16.81 -19.95 -3.15
CA ALA A 308 16.53 -21.24 -3.79
C ALA A 308 17.69 -22.22 -3.57
N LYS A 309 18.94 -21.79 -3.84
CA LYS A 309 20.13 -22.60 -3.60
C LYS A 309 20.31 -22.96 -2.13
N ALA A 310 20.09 -22.03 -1.21
CA ALA A 310 20.26 -22.24 0.23
C ALA A 310 19.30 -23.30 0.79
N ILE A 311 18.08 -23.38 0.26
CA ILE A 311 17.07 -24.37 0.68
C ILE A 311 17.07 -25.64 -0.19
N GLY A 312 18.00 -25.75 -1.16
CA GLY A 312 18.07 -26.89 -2.08
C GLY A 312 16.87 -26.97 -3.06
N ALA A 313 16.22 -25.85 -3.36
CA ALA A 313 15.09 -25.80 -4.28
C ALA A 313 15.55 -25.56 -5.72
N VAL A 314 14.92 -26.28 -6.66
CA VAL A 314 15.09 -26.07 -8.10
C VAL A 314 13.81 -25.47 -8.64
N LEU A 315 13.89 -24.26 -9.19
CA LEU A 315 12.75 -23.58 -9.79
C LEU A 315 12.59 -23.99 -11.27
N PRO A 316 11.37 -24.31 -11.74
CA PRO A 316 11.11 -24.59 -13.15
C PRO A 316 11.44 -23.39 -14.04
N THR A 317 11.88 -23.66 -15.28
CA THR A 317 12.15 -22.61 -16.28
C THR A 317 10.93 -21.72 -16.53
N SER A 318 9.72 -22.30 -16.50
CA SER A 318 8.46 -21.52 -16.64
C SER A 318 8.31 -20.43 -15.57
N ILE A 319 8.72 -20.71 -14.35
CA ILE A 319 8.70 -19.76 -13.22
C ILE A 319 9.77 -18.69 -13.41
N LEU A 320 10.99 -19.08 -13.78
CA LEU A 320 12.10 -18.14 -14.01
C LEU A 320 11.80 -17.14 -15.14
N LEU A 321 11.18 -17.59 -16.24
CA LEU A 321 10.82 -16.74 -17.38
C LEU A 321 9.67 -15.76 -17.11
N ARG A 322 8.92 -15.96 -16.02
CA ARG A 322 7.80 -15.09 -15.63
C ARG A 322 8.20 -14.03 -14.61
N ALA A 323 9.38 -14.17 -14.02
CA ALA A 323 9.85 -13.21 -13.02
C ALA A 323 10.20 -11.88 -13.68
N ASP A 324 9.71 -10.80 -13.08
CA ASP A 324 10.07 -9.44 -13.43
C ASP A 324 11.42 -9.06 -12.82
N GLU A 325 11.77 -9.67 -11.66
CA GLU A 325 13.03 -9.46 -10.98
C GLU A 325 13.59 -10.79 -10.43
N VAL A 326 14.89 -11.00 -10.61
CA VAL A 326 15.62 -12.18 -10.12
C VAL A 326 16.85 -11.72 -9.35
N ILE A 327 16.93 -12.06 -8.07
CA ILE A 327 18.09 -11.81 -7.19
C ILE A 327 19.03 -13.02 -7.28
N GLU A 328 20.27 -12.76 -7.77
CA GLU A 328 21.34 -13.76 -7.97
C GLU A 328 22.45 -13.64 -6.91
#